data_efcdfdf49fac829012cd1c3237346ee0
#
_entry.id   efcdfdf49fac829012cd1c3237346ee0
#
_cell.length_a   1.000
_cell.length_b   1.000
_cell.length_c   1.000
_cell.angle_alpha   90.00
_cell.angle_beta   90.00
_cell.angle_gamma   90.00
#
_symmetry.space_group_name_H-M   'P 1'
#
loop_
_entity.id
_entity.type
_entity.pdbx_description
1 polymer ?
#
loop_
_entity_poly.entity_id
_entity_poly.type
_entity_poly.pdbx_seq_one_letter_code
_entity_poly.pdbx_strand_id
1 'polypeptide(L)'
;MQQYPLNRPLGAQVSAAISTNTTTEINGGKNAVFSGLLVSRVLGPELSAAITTSATTTINSGDAAVFVGASVGTAGSAWNAAIYNGNPASGGVLLATLSADAVGPVVSPPLACPNGLYVVTSGTTAGSIQIAYEPVWTAAVYNGNPASSGTLLTTISSSKPGSLPSPLLACPQGLYVETSNITSGSLNVCYYA
;
A
#
# COMPACT_ATOMS: atom_id res chain seq x y z
N MET A 1 -19.90 -8.41 -8.42
CA MET A 1 -18.66 -9.05 -7.92
C MET A 1 -17.92 -9.62 -9.12
N GLN A 2 -16.85 -8.96 -9.57
CA GLN A 2 -15.99 -9.55 -10.60
C GLN A 2 -15.03 -10.51 -9.89
N GLN A 3 -15.23 -11.81 -10.09
CA GLN A 3 -14.23 -12.81 -9.74
C GLN A 3 -13.11 -12.70 -10.79
N TYR A 4 -11.94 -12.17 -10.40
CA TYR A 4 -10.75 -12.32 -11.20
C TYR A 4 -10.37 -13.81 -11.26
N PRO A 5 -10.12 -14.37 -12.46
CA PRO A 5 -9.68 -15.76 -12.55
C PRO A 5 -8.34 -15.89 -11.81
N LEU A 6 -8.35 -16.68 -10.74
CA LEU A 6 -7.17 -17.02 -9.97
C LEU A 6 -6.27 -17.90 -10.84
N ASN A 7 -5.27 -17.33 -11.49
CA ASN A 7 -4.23 -18.09 -12.20
C ASN A 7 -3.31 -18.77 -11.17
N ARG A 8 -3.85 -19.83 -10.56
CA ARG A 8 -3.15 -20.65 -9.58
C ARG A 8 -2.29 -21.69 -10.33
N PRO A 9 -0.99 -21.82 -10.03
CA PRO A 9 -0.19 -22.92 -10.54
C PRO A 9 -0.85 -24.26 -10.20
N LEU A 10 -0.91 -25.20 -11.15
CA LEU A 10 -1.47 -26.53 -10.93
C LEU A 10 -0.79 -27.22 -9.75
N GLY A 11 -1.57 -27.67 -8.76
CA GLY A 11 -1.07 -28.32 -7.56
C GLY A 11 -0.66 -27.39 -6.40
N ALA A 12 -0.62 -26.07 -6.59
CA ALA A 12 -0.33 -25.14 -5.52
C ALA A 12 -1.50 -25.04 -4.52
N GLN A 13 -1.17 -25.00 -3.26
CA GLN A 13 -2.09 -24.67 -2.17
C GLN A 13 -2.18 -23.16 -1.98
N VAL A 14 -3.25 -22.71 -1.34
CA VAL A 14 -3.48 -21.29 -1.03
C VAL A 14 -3.75 -21.19 0.45
N SER A 15 -3.04 -20.28 1.14
CA SER A 15 -3.24 -20.02 2.57
C SER A 15 -4.63 -19.41 2.85
N ALA A 16 -4.99 -19.32 4.12
CA ALA A 16 -6.03 -18.41 4.56
C ALA A 16 -5.68 -16.96 4.15
N ALA A 17 -6.70 -16.10 4.07
CA ALA A 17 -6.50 -14.69 3.74
C ALA A 17 -5.78 -13.96 4.89
N ILE A 18 -4.75 -13.21 4.56
CA ILE A 18 -4.01 -12.33 5.48
C ILE A 18 -4.51 -10.91 5.21
N SER A 19 -5.16 -10.30 6.20
CA SER A 19 -5.78 -8.97 6.09
C SER A 19 -5.24 -7.96 7.12
N THR A 20 -4.20 -8.32 7.84
CA THR A 20 -3.57 -7.50 8.89
C THR A 20 -2.06 -7.48 8.73
N ASN A 21 -1.44 -6.43 9.26
CA ASN A 21 0.03 -6.32 9.33
C ASN A 21 0.55 -7.27 10.41
N THR A 22 1.10 -8.41 10.01
CA THR A 22 1.52 -9.47 10.92
C THR A 22 2.53 -10.41 10.27
N THR A 23 3.21 -11.18 11.10
CA THR A 23 3.94 -12.38 10.67
C THR A 23 2.98 -13.55 10.69
N THR A 24 2.77 -14.18 9.54
CA THR A 24 1.90 -15.35 9.38
C THR A 24 2.72 -16.58 9.05
N GLU A 25 2.51 -17.64 9.83
CA GLU A 25 3.05 -18.96 9.58
C GLU A 25 2.19 -19.67 8.54
N ILE A 26 2.80 -20.13 7.46
CA ILE A 26 2.14 -20.83 6.37
C ILE A 26 2.42 -22.34 6.48
N ASN A 27 1.41 -23.16 6.17
CA ASN A 27 1.52 -24.63 6.23
C ASN A 27 1.94 -25.17 7.63
N GLY A 28 1.57 -24.48 8.72
CA GLY A 28 1.92 -24.90 10.08
C GLY A 28 3.44 -25.00 10.32
N GLY A 29 4.23 -24.10 9.72
CA GLY A 29 5.69 -24.04 9.85
C GLY A 29 6.43 -25.21 9.21
N LYS A 30 5.74 -26.06 8.42
CA LYS A 30 6.36 -27.19 7.72
C LYS A 30 7.08 -26.72 6.46
N ASN A 31 7.93 -27.59 5.94
CA ASN A 31 8.59 -27.39 4.66
C ASN A 31 7.57 -27.02 3.56
N ALA A 32 7.89 -26.01 2.77
CA ALA A 32 7.07 -25.57 1.67
C ALA A 32 7.92 -24.95 0.56
N VAL A 33 7.32 -24.81 -0.63
CA VAL A 33 7.90 -24.03 -1.72
C VAL A 33 6.98 -22.87 -2.03
N PHE A 34 7.42 -21.66 -1.78
CA PHE A 34 6.68 -20.46 -2.11
C PHE A 34 6.59 -20.27 -3.62
N SER A 35 5.42 -19.94 -4.14
CA SER A 35 5.19 -19.78 -5.59
C SER A 35 4.55 -18.45 -5.98
N GLY A 36 4.14 -17.62 -5.02
CA GLY A 36 3.58 -16.31 -5.31
C GLY A 36 2.50 -15.86 -4.33
N LEU A 37 1.88 -14.75 -4.63
CA LEU A 37 0.81 -14.14 -3.85
C LEU A 37 -0.44 -13.92 -4.72
N LEU A 38 -1.61 -14.04 -4.10
CA LEU A 38 -2.89 -13.61 -4.64
C LEU A 38 -3.40 -12.45 -3.80
N VAL A 39 -3.61 -11.31 -4.43
CA VAL A 39 -4.05 -10.09 -3.74
C VAL A 39 -5.49 -9.80 -4.10
N SER A 40 -6.34 -9.76 -3.08
CA SER A 40 -7.71 -9.31 -3.17
C SER A 40 -7.82 -7.89 -2.62
N ARG A 41 -8.24 -6.96 -3.43
CA ARG A 41 -8.59 -5.61 -2.97
C ARG A 41 -10.07 -5.38 -3.21
N VAL A 42 -10.74 -4.91 -2.17
CA VAL A 42 -12.21 -4.76 -2.23
C VAL A 42 -12.63 -3.39 -2.75
N LEU A 43 -11.81 -2.35 -2.65
CA LEU A 43 -12.22 -0.97 -2.95
C LEU A 43 -11.14 -0.19 -3.71
N GLY A 44 -11.57 0.88 -4.38
CA GLY A 44 -10.74 1.87 -5.07
C GLY A 44 -9.82 2.67 -4.13
N PRO A 45 -9.33 3.85 -4.57
CA PRO A 45 -8.45 4.68 -3.77
C PRO A 45 -9.07 5.02 -2.41
N GLU A 46 -8.24 5.03 -1.38
CA GLU A 46 -8.60 5.53 -0.06
C GLU A 46 -8.61 7.05 -0.04
N LEU A 47 -9.41 7.63 0.84
CA LEU A 47 -9.40 9.07 1.09
C LEU A 47 -8.81 9.35 2.47
N SER A 48 -7.94 10.35 2.55
CA SER A 48 -7.45 10.85 3.83
C SER A 48 -8.58 11.50 4.65
N ALA A 49 -8.33 11.76 5.93
CA ALA A 49 -9.11 12.74 6.67
C ALA A 49 -9.08 14.09 5.96
N ALA A 50 -10.11 14.92 6.18
CA ALA A 50 -10.14 16.28 5.62
C ALA A 50 -9.02 17.13 6.22
N ILE A 51 -8.22 17.75 5.37
CA ILE A 51 -7.17 18.71 5.75
C ILE A 51 -7.78 20.10 5.65
N THR A 52 -7.84 20.82 6.77
CA THR A 52 -8.51 22.12 6.90
C THR A 52 -7.59 23.24 7.38
N THR A 53 -6.31 22.96 7.59
CA THR A 53 -5.32 23.89 8.12
C THR A 53 -4.08 23.97 7.24
N SER A 54 -3.37 25.09 7.27
CA SER A 54 -2.05 25.21 6.66
C SER A 54 -1.04 24.42 7.48
N ALA A 55 -0.66 23.26 7.01
CA ALA A 55 0.24 22.34 7.71
C ALA A 55 0.89 21.32 6.76
N THR A 56 1.90 20.63 7.26
CA THR A 56 2.38 19.39 6.68
C THR A 56 1.56 18.24 7.25
N THR A 57 0.86 17.51 6.39
CA THR A 57 0.04 16.36 6.76
C THR A 57 0.68 15.08 6.23
N THR A 58 0.89 14.13 7.11
CA THR A 58 1.34 12.77 6.74
C THR A 58 0.12 11.95 6.31
N ILE A 59 0.16 11.38 5.11
CA ILE A 59 -0.88 10.51 4.57
C ILE A 59 -0.43 9.06 4.73
N ASN A 60 -1.38 8.15 4.99
CA ASN A 60 -1.09 6.73 5.17
C ASN A 60 0.03 6.47 6.21
N SER A 61 0.02 7.19 7.33
CA SER A 61 1.03 7.07 8.39
C SER A 61 2.49 7.29 7.95
N GLY A 62 2.72 7.85 6.76
CA GLY A 62 4.05 8.01 6.17
C GLY A 62 4.58 6.80 5.43
N ASP A 63 3.76 5.75 5.29
CA ASP A 63 4.10 4.55 4.51
C ASP A 63 3.99 4.83 3.00
N ALA A 64 4.61 3.93 2.21
CA ALA A 64 4.57 4.01 0.76
C ALA A 64 3.13 4.02 0.21
N ALA A 65 2.87 4.89 -0.75
CA ALA A 65 1.57 5.04 -1.38
C ALA A 65 1.70 5.49 -2.84
N VAL A 66 0.60 5.40 -3.57
CA VAL A 66 0.44 6.06 -4.88
C VAL A 66 -0.60 7.16 -4.70
N PHE A 67 -0.22 8.41 -4.90
CA PHE A 67 -1.16 9.51 -4.98
C PHE A 67 -1.96 9.40 -6.29
N VAL A 68 -3.28 9.48 -6.23
CA VAL A 68 -4.15 9.33 -7.41
C VAL A 68 -5.06 10.53 -7.65
N GLY A 69 -5.07 11.49 -6.73
CA GLY A 69 -5.86 12.72 -6.87
C GLY A 69 -6.27 13.31 -5.54
N ALA A 70 -7.18 14.26 -5.60
CA ALA A 70 -7.72 14.90 -4.40
C ALA A 70 -9.19 15.28 -4.62
N SER A 71 -9.89 15.56 -3.52
CA SER A 71 -11.25 16.12 -3.54
C SER A 71 -11.30 17.36 -2.66
N VAL A 72 -11.64 18.50 -3.27
CA VAL A 72 -11.86 19.75 -2.54
C VAL A 72 -13.31 19.79 -2.05
N GLY A 73 -13.49 19.67 -0.75
CA GLY A 73 -14.82 19.70 -0.13
C GLY A 73 -15.32 21.13 0.10
N THR A 74 -14.41 22.06 0.44
CA THR A 74 -14.68 23.49 0.59
C THR A 74 -13.57 24.26 -0.09
N ALA A 75 -13.92 25.15 -1.03
CA ALA A 75 -12.95 26.01 -1.68
C ALA A 75 -12.46 27.10 -0.72
N GLY A 76 -11.16 27.39 -0.77
CA GLY A 76 -10.56 28.52 -0.06
C GLY A 76 -9.90 29.49 -1.06
N SER A 77 -9.74 30.74 -0.69
CA SER A 77 -9.01 31.69 -1.54
C SER A 77 -7.50 31.47 -1.44
N ALA A 78 -6.84 31.39 -2.60
CA ALA A 78 -5.38 31.20 -2.71
C ALA A 78 -4.86 29.93 -1.99
N TRP A 79 -5.66 28.88 -1.94
CA TRP A 79 -5.32 27.65 -1.26
C TRP A 79 -4.56 26.69 -2.18
N ASN A 80 -3.41 26.22 -1.73
CA ASN A 80 -2.58 25.29 -2.47
C ASN A 80 -2.25 24.05 -1.62
N ALA A 81 -2.13 22.91 -2.28
CA ALA A 81 -1.64 21.67 -1.69
C ALA A 81 -0.44 21.16 -2.52
N ALA A 82 0.73 21.11 -1.90
CA ALA A 82 1.93 20.54 -2.50
C ALA A 82 2.07 19.08 -2.07
N ILE A 83 2.22 18.19 -3.04
CA ILE A 83 2.31 16.74 -2.86
C ILE A 83 3.78 16.33 -2.89
N TYR A 84 4.23 15.61 -1.87
CA TYR A 84 5.62 15.18 -1.72
C TYR A 84 5.76 13.67 -1.60
N ASN A 85 6.83 13.15 -2.20
CA ASN A 85 7.38 11.83 -1.89
C ASN A 85 8.42 12.00 -0.77
N GLY A 86 8.13 11.50 0.41
CA GLY A 86 8.92 11.68 1.62
C GLY A 86 8.63 13.00 2.36
N ASN A 87 9.05 13.06 3.62
CA ASN A 87 8.83 14.21 4.47
C ASN A 87 9.59 15.45 3.94
N PRO A 88 8.92 16.57 3.61
CA PRO A 88 9.55 17.77 3.08
C PRO A 88 10.58 18.37 4.04
N ALA A 89 10.40 18.24 5.37
CA ALA A 89 11.37 18.71 6.36
C ALA A 89 12.68 17.90 6.37
N SER A 90 12.68 16.71 5.77
CA SER A 90 13.84 15.80 5.67
C SER A 90 14.30 15.57 4.23
N GLY A 91 14.02 16.52 3.34
CA GLY A 91 14.45 16.43 1.94
C GLY A 91 13.47 15.67 1.01
N GLY A 92 12.20 15.58 1.39
CA GLY A 92 11.15 15.01 0.52
C GLY A 92 11.06 15.74 -0.84
N VAL A 93 10.79 15.00 -1.90
CA VAL A 93 10.74 15.49 -3.28
C VAL A 93 9.34 15.99 -3.62
N LEU A 94 9.20 17.24 -4.05
CA LEU A 94 7.95 17.79 -4.57
C LEU A 94 7.56 17.07 -5.87
N LEU A 95 6.36 16.51 -5.90
CA LEU A 95 5.82 15.81 -7.08
C LEU A 95 4.82 16.66 -7.86
N ALA A 96 3.93 17.37 -7.14
CA ALA A 96 2.89 18.18 -7.75
C ALA A 96 2.42 19.28 -6.81
N THR A 97 1.85 20.34 -7.38
CA THR A 97 1.12 21.37 -6.64
C THR A 97 -0.30 21.47 -7.20
N LEU A 98 -1.29 21.41 -6.32
CA LEU A 98 -2.71 21.51 -6.64
C LEU A 98 -3.26 22.84 -6.13
N SER A 99 -4.04 23.53 -6.96
CA SER A 99 -4.90 24.66 -6.50
C SER A 99 -6.23 24.10 -6.02
N ALA A 100 -6.73 24.63 -4.91
CA ALA A 100 -7.98 24.20 -4.30
C ALA A 100 -9.00 25.36 -4.21
N ASP A 101 -9.10 26.14 -5.28
CA ASP A 101 -9.97 27.32 -5.44
C ASP A 101 -11.39 26.96 -5.93
N ALA A 102 -11.64 25.73 -6.34
CA ALA A 102 -12.96 25.23 -6.72
C ALA A 102 -13.29 23.91 -6.02
N VAL A 103 -14.55 23.76 -5.61
CA VAL A 103 -15.06 22.50 -5.03
C VAL A 103 -15.13 21.41 -6.10
N GLY A 104 -14.71 20.22 -5.75
CA GLY A 104 -14.81 19.07 -6.64
C GLY A 104 -13.54 18.22 -6.70
N PRO A 105 -13.52 17.22 -7.59
CA PRO A 105 -12.38 16.37 -7.77
C PRO A 105 -11.23 17.10 -8.48
N VAL A 106 -10.01 16.93 -7.97
CA VAL A 106 -8.78 17.33 -8.64
C VAL A 106 -8.12 16.08 -9.16
N VAL A 107 -8.17 15.90 -10.49
CA VAL A 107 -7.59 14.74 -11.16
C VAL A 107 -6.09 14.96 -11.35
N SER A 108 -5.31 13.94 -11.02
CA SER A 108 -3.87 13.90 -11.26
C SER A 108 -3.49 12.55 -11.85
N PRO A 109 -2.47 12.47 -12.71
CA PRO A 109 -1.88 11.18 -13.04
C PRO A 109 -1.36 10.52 -11.75
N PRO A 110 -1.39 9.17 -11.64
CA PRO A 110 -0.86 8.47 -10.46
C PRO A 110 0.62 8.80 -10.23
N LEU A 111 0.96 9.23 -9.02
CA LEU A 111 2.32 9.58 -8.61
C LEU A 111 2.80 8.63 -7.51
N ALA A 112 3.89 7.90 -7.76
CA ALA A 112 4.45 6.99 -6.79
C ALA A 112 5.17 7.75 -5.66
N CYS A 113 4.85 7.38 -4.41
CA CYS A 113 5.43 7.93 -3.19
C CYS A 113 6.07 6.80 -2.35
N PRO A 114 7.18 6.18 -2.81
CA PRO A 114 7.82 5.07 -2.12
C PRO A 114 8.40 5.45 -0.74
N ASN A 115 8.70 6.74 -0.53
CA ASN A 115 9.23 7.27 0.73
C ASN A 115 8.14 7.89 1.62
N GLY A 116 6.87 7.53 1.38
CA GLY A 116 5.71 8.07 2.06
C GLY A 116 5.07 9.25 1.33
N LEU A 117 3.76 9.39 1.49
CA LEU A 117 2.97 10.47 0.90
C LEU A 117 2.76 11.58 1.94
N TYR A 118 3.21 12.78 1.61
CA TYR A 118 3.04 13.97 2.44
C TYR A 118 2.39 15.09 1.64
N VAL A 119 1.59 15.89 2.32
CA VAL A 119 0.90 17.05 1.74
C VAL A 119 1.17 18.29 2.56
N VAL A 120 1.67 19.33 1.92
CA VAL A 120 1.85 20.66 2.54
C VAL A 120 0.76 21.56 2.01
N THR A 121 -0.12 22.00 2.89
CA THR A 121 -1.17 22.97 2.55
C THR A 121 -0.76 24.38 2.98
N SER A 122 -1.13 25.37 2.17
CA SER A 122 -0.87 26.79 2.43
C SER A 122 -2.03 27.66 1.97
N GLY A 123 -2.17 28.86 2.57
CA GLY A 123 -3.23 29.81 2.23
C GLY A 123 -4.63 29.43 2.74
N THR A 124 -4.72 28.51 3.66
CA THR A 124 -6.00 27.95 4.12
C THR A 124 -6.68 28.87 5.14
N THR A 125 -7.62 29.64 4.68
CA THR A 125 -8.57 30.33 5.56
C THR A 125 -9.97 29.82 5.34
N ALA A 126 -10.38 28.66 5.59
CA ALA A 126 -11.72 28.08 5.40
C ALA A 126 -11.86 27.07 4.25
N GLY A 127 -10.78 26.47 3.77
CA GLY A 127 -10.85 25.39 2.78
C GLY A 127 -10.80 24.01 3.39
N SER A 128 -11.13 22.97 2.63
CA SER A 128 -10.89 21.58 2.99
C SER A 128 -10.53 20.73 1.76
N ILE A 129 -9.54 19.84 1.92
CA ILE A 129 -9.13 18.90 0.89
C ILE A 129 -8.97 17.51 1.48
N GLN A 130 -9.34 16.51 0.73
CA GLN A 130 -9.04 15.10 1.01
C GLN A 130 -8.14 14.55 -0.09
N ILE A 131 -7.17 13.77 0.28
CA ILE A 131 -6.21 13.17 -0.63
C ILE A 131 -6.67 11.77 -0.97
N ALA A 132 -6.80 11.49 -2.26
CA ALA A 132 -7.05 10.15 -2.77
C ALA A 132 -5.72 9.44 -3.03
N TYR A 133 -5.54 8.25 -2.45
CA TYR A 133 -4.30 7.49 -2.54
C TYR A 133 -4.55 5.98 -2.55
N GLU A 134 -3.60 5.24 -3.09
CA GLU A 134 -3.57 3.79 -3.01
C GLU A 134 -2.41 3.38 -2.10
N PRO A 135 -2.64 2.73 -0.94
CA PRO A 135 -1.55 2.23 -0.11
C PRO A 135 -0.76 1.15 -0.86
N VAL A 136 0.56 1.19 -0.74
CA VAL A 136 1.45 0.14 -1.25
C VAL A 136 1.77 -0.79 -0.10
N TRP A 137 1.17 -1.98 -0.11
CA TRP A 137 1.47 -3.01 0.86
C TRP A 137 2.74 -3.77 0.48
N THR A 138 3.37 -4.38 1.47
CA THR A 138 4.52 -5.27 1.28
C THR A 138 4.30 -6.61 1.97
N ALA A 139 4.89 -7.65 1.39
CA ALA A 139 4.99 -8.97 1.97
C ALA A 139 6.44 -9.45 1.89
N ALA A 140 7.09 -9.60 3.02
CA ALA A 140 8.42 -10.19 3.13
C ALA A 140 8.27 -11.71 3.37
N VAL A 141 8.90 -12.51 2.53
CA VAL A 141 8.83 -13.98 2.54
C VAL A 141 10.10 -14.54 3.16
N TYR A 142 9.96 -15.39 4.16
CA TYR A 142 11.07 -15.95 4.93
C TYR A 142 11.09 -17.48 4.88
N ASN A 143 12.30 -18.03 4.87
CA ASN A 143 12.57 -19.41 5.26
C ASN A 143 12.87 -19.45 6.75
N GLY A 144 11.97 -20.04 7.53
CA GLY A 144 12.01 -20.01 9.00
C GLY A 144 11.38 -18.74 9.60
N ASN A 145 11.10 -18.79 10.90
CA ASN A 145 10.46 -17.69 11.62
C ASN A 145 11.39 -16.46 11.71
N PRO A 146 10.98 -15.29 11.19
CA PRO A 146 11.83 -14.08 11.25
C PRO A 146 12.17 -13.62 12.67
N ALA A 147 11.30 -13.89 13.66
CA ALA A 147 11.57 -13.57 15.07
C ALA A 147 12.68 -14.44 15.70
N SER A 148 13.03 -15.56 15.07
CA SER A 148 14.06 -16.50 15.55
C SER A 148 15.11 -16.86 14.48
N SER A 149 15.62 -15.86 13.76
CA SER A 149 16.65 -15.98 12.72
C SER A 149 16.21 -16.57 11.36
N GLY A 150 14.94 -16.45 11.00
CA GLY A 150 14.48 -16.77 9.64
C GLY A 150 15.21 -15.97 8.58
N THR A 151 15.51 -16.60 7.46
CA THR A 151 16.22 -15.97 6.33
C THR A 151 15.23 -15.31 5.39
N LEU A 152 15.35 -14.00 5.15
CA LEU A 152 14.58 -13.28 4.14
C LEU A 152 14.93 -13.82 2.74
N LEU A 153 13.93 -14.28 2.00
CA LEU A 153 14.06 -14.78 0.64
C LEU A 153 13.74 -13.72 -0.40
N THR A 154 12.63 -13.01 -0.19
CA THR A 154 12.18 -11.95 -1.11
C THR A 154 11.21 -11.00 -0.43
N THR A 155 11.07 -9.81 -1.01
CA THR A 155 10.01 -8.85 -0.65
C THR A 155 9.18 -8.55 -1.89
N ILE A 156 7.86 -8.62 -1.76
CA ILE A 156 6.91 -8.32 -2.83
C ILE A 156 6.06 -7.15 -2.37
N SER A 157 5.88 -6.16 -3.24
CA SER A 157 5.05 -4.99 -2.95
C SER A 157 4.12 -4.68 -4.12
N SER A 158 2.92 -4.20 -3.82
CA SER A 158 1.96 -3.77 -4.85
C SER A 158 0.92 -2.82 -4.27
N SER A 159 0.36 -1.96 -5.12
CA SER A 159 -0.86 -1.20 -4.86
C SER A 159 -2.09 -1.78 -5.58
N LYS A 160 -1.93 -2.88 -6.32
CA LYS A 160 -2.99 -3.43 -7.20
C LYS A 160 -3.38 -4.84 -6.80
N PRO A 161 -4.66 -5.23 -6.99
CA PRO A 161 -5.09 -6.61 -6.86
C PRO A 161 -4.57 -7.46 -8.02
N GLY A 162 -4.49 -8.75 -7.80
CA GLY A 162 -4.12 -9.73 -8.82
C GLY A 162 -3.19 -10.82 -8.32
N SER A 163 -2.73 -11.63 -9.27
CA SER A 163 -1.72 -12.66 -9.01
C SER A 163 -0.33 -12.08 -9.20
N LEU A 164 0.51 -12.23 -8.20
CA LEU A 164 1.92 -11.85 -8.23
C LEU A 164 2.76 -13.13 -8.20
N PRO A 165 3.15 -13.65 -9.37
CA PRO A 165 3.99 -14.83 -9.45
C PRO A 165 5.39 -14.52 -8.91
N SER A 166 5.99 -15.50 -8.27
CA SER A 166 7.38 -15.46 -7.80
C SER A 166 8.13 -16.66 -8.38
N PRO A 167 9.44 -16.57 -8.56
CA PRO A 167 10.24 -17.79 -8.70
C PRO A 167 9.97 -18.74 -7.54
N LEU A 168 10.05 -20.04 -7.78
CA LEU A 168 9.88 -21.05 -6.73
C LEU A 168 10.98 -20.91 -5.69
N LEU A 169 10.60 -20.59 -4.45
CA LEU A 169 11.53 -20.41 -3.34
C LEU A 169 11.33 -21.52 -2.31
N ALA A 170 12.36 -22.34 -2.11
CA ALA A 170 12.34 -23.41 -1.13
C ALA A 170 12.42 -22.86 0.31
N CYS A 171 11.53 -23.33 1.17
CA CYS A 171 11.45 -22.99 2.60
C CYS A 171 11.56 -24.23 3.48
N PRO A 172 12.75 -24.87 3.55
CA PRO A 172 12.93 -26.10 4.32
C PRO A 172 12.81 -25.90 5.85
N GLN A 173 12.91 -24.68 6.33
CA GLN A 173 12.73 -24.33 7.75
C GLN A 173 11.33 -23.79 8.06
N GLY A 174 10.40 -23.96 7.12
CA GLY A 174 9.05 -23.41 7.19
C GLY A 174 8.89 -22.11 6.40
N LEU A 175 7.69 -21.90 5.85
CA LEU A 175 7.33 -20.69 5.11
C LEU A 175 6.63 -19.71 6.04
N TYR A 176 7.19 -18.52 6.16
CA TYR A 176 6.62 -17.40 6.89
C TYR A 176 6.49 -16.17 5.99
N VAL A 177 5.43 -15.41 6.19
CA VAL A 177 5.19 -14.16 5.47
C VAL A 177 4.88 -13.06 6.48
N GLU A 178 5.70 -12.01 6.46
CA GLU A 178 5.48 -10.80 7.23
C GLU A 178 4.89 -9.73 6.32
N THR A 179 3.75 -9.19 6.72
CA THR A 179 3.01 -8.21 5.95
C THR A 179 3.01 -6.86 6.62
N SER A 180 3.11 -5.79 5.82
CA SER A 180 3.01 -4.42 6.29
C SER A 180 2.18 -3.57 5.34
N ASN A 181 1.58 -2.51 5.88
CA ASN A 181 0.78 -1.52 5.16
C ASN A 181 -0.47 -2.12 4.47
N ILE A 182 -1.02 -3.21 5.01
CA ILE A 182 -2.33 -3.71 4.60
C ILE A 182 -3.39 -2.88 5.35
N THR A 183 -3.95 -1.88 4.67
CA THR A 183 -5.00 -1.01 5.23
C THR A 183 -6.38 -1.42 4.73
N SER A 184 -6.45 -2.04 3.56
CA SER A 184 -7.69 -2.58 2.97
C SER A 184 -7.40 -3.77 2.07
N GLY A 185 -8.31 -4.75 2.03
CA GLY A 185 -8.16 -5.97 1.25
C GLY A 185 -7.45 -7.08 2.00
N SER A 186 -6.98 -8.07 1.26
CA SER A 186 -6.26 -9.24 1.80
C SER A 186 -5.32 -9.82 0.76
N LEU A 187 -4.33 -10.58 1.23
CA LEU A 187 -3.50 -11.42 0.39
C LEU A 187 -3.58 -12.88 0.82
N ASN A 188 -3.36 -13.77 -0.12
CA ASN A 188 -3.19 -15.20 0.12
C ASN A 188 -1.84 -15.63 -0.44
N VAL A 189 -1.21 -16.55 0.26
CA VAL A 189 0.08 -17.13 -0.13
C VAL A 189 -0.14 -18.39 -0.94
N CYS A 190 0.48 -18.47 -2.13
CA CYS A 190 0.49 -19.67 -2.95
C CYS A 190 1.77 -20.47 -2.69
N TYR A 191 1.63 -21.76 -2.41
CA TYR A 191 2.77 -22.62 -2.05
C TYR A 191 2.51 -24.09 -2.41
N TYR A 192 3.58 -24.87 -2.45
CA TYR A 192 3.56 -26.32 -2.51
C TYR A 192 4.00 -26.90 -1.16
N ALA A 193 3.26 -27.88 -0.65
CA ALA A 193 3.58 -28.60 0.59
C ALA A 193 4.42 -29.85 0.30
#